data_effc3d6238d03c948e95278fa830aff5
#
_entry.id   effc3d6238d03c948e95278fa830aff5
#
_cell.length_a   1.000
_cell.length_b   1.000
_cell.length_c   1.000
_cell.angle_alpha   90.00
_cell.angle_beta   90.00
_cell.angle_gamma   90.00
#
_symmetry.space_group_name_H-M   'P 1'
#
loop_
_entity.id
_entity.type
_entity.pdbx_description
1 polymer ?
#
loop_
_entity_poly.entity_id
_entity_poly.type
_entity_poly.pdbx_seq_one_letter_code
_entity_poly.pdbx_strand_id
1 'polypeptide(L)'
;MEEILRKFEGVDIPSVNKVAVAYSGGVDSCLCIELLKRVYHAKEIVAIMVDVGQGKEEIDIAFEKATILGIDPIVIDAKEEFVKKWIPKAIMANSDYMGYPVSTSMTRQLIANIVAVKGKELGCDALMEGSSGKGNDQYRMHNVFKLFAPELNVLVPVRDFDLTRKEEEKLCELWGIYVTEKVTGGDDKTLWCRSIASGAIDLDQELPDNLWMWARSLENTPNEPTIIDITFEKGAPVAINGKNIGLLELLTELNSIGGMHGIGKIDMFEEGIMNLKSREIYEAPGATILLK
;
A
#
# COMPACT_ATOMS: atom_id res chain seq x y z
N MET A 1 -13.31 -0.73 26.74
CA MET A 1 -13.56 -1.94 25.94
C MET A 1 -15.05 -2.08 25.60
N GLU A 2 -15.95 -2.11 26.56
CA GLU A 2 -17.40 -2.17 26.30
C GLU A 2 -17.90 -1.08 25.35
N GLU A 3 -17.39 0.14 25.47
CA GLU A 3 -17.75 1.26 24.59
C GLU A 3 -17.39 1.00 23.13
N ILE A 4 -16.24 0.35 22.87
CA ILE A 4 -15.82 0.00 21.50
C ILE A 4 -16.75 -1.09 20.94
N LEU A 5 -17.05 -2.11 21.73
CA LEU A 5 -17.93 -3.19 21.30
C LEU A 5 -19.36 -2.72 21.01
N ARG A 6 -19.85 -1.70 21.74
CA ARG A 6 -21.14 -1.07 21.47
C ARG A 6 -21.25 -0.41 20.09
N LYS A 7 -20.11 -0.05 19.47
CA LYS A 7 -20.13 0.48 18.09
C LYS A 7 -20.64 -0.54 17.07
N PHE A 8 -20.62 -1.83 17.40
CA PHE A 8 -21.14 -2.90 16.54
C PHE A 8 -22.59 -3.26 16.84
N GLU A 9 -23.15 -2.76 17.97
CA GLU A 9 -24.52 -3.06 18.40
C GLU A 9 -25.52 -2.14 17.71
N GLY A 10 -26.62 -2.73 17.20
CA GLY A 10 -27.69 -1.96 16.59
C GLY A 10 -27.41 -1.32 15.24
N VAL A 11 -26.27 -1.65 14.64
CA VAL A 11 -25.93 -1.27 13.27
C VAL A 11 -26.55 -2.28 12.30
N ASP A 12 -27.13 -1.78 11.21
CA ASP A 12 -27.63 -2.64 10.13
C ASP A 12 -26.44 -3.21 9.35
N ILE A 13 -26.03 -4.42 9.73
CA ILE A 13 -24.89 -5.11 9.12
C ILE A 13 -25.39 -5.95 7.95
N PRO A 14 -24.88 -5.74 6.72
CA PRO A 14 -25.29 -6.52 5.57
C PRO A 14 -24.97 -8.00 5.79
N SER A 15 -25.93 -8.87 5.47
CA SER A 15 -25.69 -10.32 5.46
C SER A 15 -24.77 -10.69 4.32
N VAL A 16 -23.64 -11.30 4.63
CA VAL A 16 -22.65 -11.74 3.67
C VAL A 16 -22.26 -13.20 3.94
N ASN A 17 -21.98 -13.95 2.89
CA ASN A 17 -21.57 -15.35 3.02
C ASN A 17 -20.10 -15.55 2.70
N LYS A 18 -19.65 -15.05 1.55
CA LYS A 18 -18.30 -15.21 1.05
C LYS A 18 -17.70 -13.85 0.70
N VAL A 19 -16.66 -13.45 1.40
CA VAL A 19 -16.09 -12.09 1.30
C VAL A 19 -14.65 -12.15 0.81
N ALA A 20 -14.34 -11.42 -0.27
CA ALA A 20 -12.96 -11.18 -0.67
C ALA A 20 -12.40 -9.96 0.06
N VAL A 21 -11.27 -10.13 0.71
CA VAL A 21 -10.58 -9.09 1.49
C VAL A 21 -9.31 -8.66 0.78
N ALA A 22 -9.13 -7.36 0.57
CA ALA A 22 -7.82 -6.80 0.21
C ALA A 22 -6.89 -6.92 1.42
N TYR A 23 -6.06 -7.95 1.43
CA TYR A 23 -5.23 -8.33 2.56
C TYR A 23 -3.77 -7.91 2.35
N SER A 24 -3.22 -7.16 3.28
CA SER A 24 -1.82 -6.71 3.25
C SER A 24 -0.99 -7.20 4.45
N GLY A 25 -1.61 -7.86 5.43
CA GLY A 25 -0.97 -8.16 6.71
C GLY A 25 -0.78 -6.94 7.62
N GLY A 26 -1.23 -5.76 7.20
CA GLY A 26 -1.32 -4.58 8.06
C GLY A 26 -2.41 -4.73 9.13
N VAL A 27 -2.36 -3.89 10.17
CA VAL A 27 -3.31 -3.94 11.31
C VAL A 27 -4.75 -3.92 10.83
N ASP A 28 -5.10 -2.97 9.96
CA ASP A 28 -6.46 -2.75 9.49
C ASP A 28 -6.98 -3.97 8.71
N SER A 29 -6.15 -4.55 7.82
CA SER A 29 -6.53 -5.75 7.06
C SER A 29 -6.66 -7.00 7.94
N CYS A 30 -5.82 -7.15 8.98
CA CYS A 30 -5.93 -8.21 9.96
C CYS A 30 -7.19 -8.04 10.83
N LEU A 31 -7.48 -6.81 11.25
CA LEU A 31 -8.70 -6.48 12.00
C LEU A 31 -9.95 -6.78 11.17
N CYS A 32 -9.94 -6.47 9.87
CA CYS A 32 -11.02 -6.80 8.95
C CYS A 32 -11.36 -8.30 8.94
N ILE A 33 -10.36 -9.18 9.00
CA ILE A 33 -10.58 -10.63 9.07
C ILE A 33 -11.36 -11.02 10.32
N GLU A 34 -10.98 -10.49 11.49
CA GLU A 34 -11.68 -10.79 12.73
C GLU A 34 -13.08 -10.13 12.80
N LEU A 35 -13.23 -8.94 12.22
CA LEU A 35 -14.55 -8.32 12.08
C LEU A 35 -15.48 -9.17 11.20
N LEU A 36 -14.98 -9.72 10.08
CA LEU A 36 -15.76 -10.64 9.26
C LEU A 36 -16.25 -11.85 10.02
N LYS A 37 -15.43 -12.44 10.89
CA LYS A 37 -15.80 -13.60 11.68
C LYS A 37 -16.79 -13.26 12.80
N ARG A 38 -16.54 -12.18 13.55
CA ARG A 38 -17.21 -11.86 14.82
C ARG A 38 -18.41 -10.97 14.68
N VAL A 39 -18.38 -10.06 13.70
CA VAL A 39 -19.41 -9.02 13.52
C VAL A 39 -20.30 -9.32 12.31
N TYR A 40 -19.67 -9.60 11.16
CA TYR A 40 -20.40 -9.92 9.92
C TYR A 40 -20.83 -11.40 9.83
N HIS A 41 -20.26 -12.28 10.63
CA HIS A 41 -20.53 -13.72 10.63
C HIS A 41 -20.38 -14.37 9.25
N ALA A 42 -19.39 -13.91 8.46
CA ALA A 42 -19.09 -14.44 7.14
C ALA A 42 -18.72 -15.93 7.23
N LYS A 43 -19.26 -16.75 6.32
CA LYS A 43 -19.01 -18.20 6.31
C LYS A 43 -17.68 -18.55 5.67
N GLU A 44 -17.27 -17.75 4.68
CA GLU A 44 -16.02 -17.95 3.93
C GLU A 44 -15.32 -16.61 3.73
N ILE A 45 -14.03 -16.58 4.02
CA ILE A 45 -13.18 -15.41 3.88
C ILE A 45 -12.08 -15.75 2.89
N VAL A 46 -11.97 -14.98 1.82
CA VAL A 46 -10.93 -15.09 0.80
C VAL A 46 -10.01 -13.90 0.93
N ALA A 47 -8.87 -14.08 1.59
CA ALA A 47 -7.84 -13.05 1.67
C ALA A 47 -7.06 -13.00 0.35
N ILE A 48 -7.00 -11.84 -0.29
CA ILE A 48 -6.28 -11.64 -1.55
C ILE A 48 -5.16 -10.63 -1.29
N MET A 49 -3.93 -11.10 -1.43
CA MET A 49 -2.71 -10.29 -1.35
C MET A 49 -2.20 -10.03 -2.75
N VAL A 50 -1.96 -8.77 -3.09
CA VAL A 50 -1.43 -8.38 -4.41
C VAL A 50 0.02 -7.93 -4.23
N ASP A 51 0.94 -8.63 -4.90
CA ASP A 51 2.36 -8.28 -4.91
C ASP A 51 2.63 -7.22 -5.99
N VAL A 52 2.89 -6.01 -5.55
CA VAL A 52 3.28 -4.85 -6.39
C VAL A 52 4.76 -4.47 -6.18
N GLY A 53 5.54 -5.38 -5.58
CA GLY A 53 6.96 -5.22 -5.29
C GLY A 53 7.27 -4.69 -3.91
N GLN A 54 6.44 -4.99 -2.92
CA GLN A 54 6.70 -4.68 -1.51
C GLN A 54 7.85 -5.47 -0.90
N GLY A 55 8.27 -6.54 -1.57
CA GLY A 55 9.38 -7.39 -1.16
C GLY A 55 8.94 -8.65 -0.41
N LYS A 56 9.81 -9.66 -0.48
CA LYS A 56 9.53 -10.99 0.08
C LYS A 56 9.29 -10.96 1.59
N GLU A 57 10.06 -10.18 2.32
CA GLU A 57 9.95 -10.06 3.77
C GLU A 57 8.56 -9.59 4.23
N GLU A 58 8.00 -8.58 3.57
CA GLU A 58 6.65 -8.08 3.88
C GLU A 58 5.58 -9.14 3.58
N ILE A 59 5.77 -9.90 2.50
CA ILE A 59 4.87 -10.99 2.13
C ILE A 59 4.95 -12.11 3.17
N ASP A 60 6.15 -12.52 3.57
CA ASP A 60 6.36 -13.57 4.57
C ASP A 60 5.72 -13.18 5.93
N ILE A 61 5.91 -11.95 6.39
CA ILE A 61 5.28 -11.42 7.61
C ILE A 61 3.75 -11.46 7.51
N ALA A 62 3.21 -11.09 6.35
CA ALA A 62 1.77 -11.13 6.13
C ALA A 62 1.21 -12.56 6.16
N PHE A 63 1.95 -13.56 5.65
CA PHE A 63 1.61 -14.97 5.76
C PHE A 63 1.64 -15.50 7.19
N GLU A 64 2.65 -15.10 7.99
CA GLU A 64 2.70 -15.47 9.40
C GLU A 64 1.46 -14.97 10.16
N LYS A 65 1.08 -13.72 9.93
CA LYS A 65 -0.14 -13.14 10.52
C LYS A 65 -1.42 -13.85 10.02
N ALA A 66 -1.48 -14.17 8.74
CA ALA A 66 -2.59 -14.92 8.16
C ALA A 66 -2.76 -16.30 8.84
N THR A 67 -1.63 -16.98 9.09
CA THR A 67 -1.63 -18.27 9.80
C THR A 67 -2.21 -18.14 11.21
N ILE A 68 -1.83 -17.10 11.95
CA ILE A 68 -2.38 -16.82 13.29
C ILE A 68 -3.89 -16.55 13.21
N LEU A 69 -4.33 -15.86 12.16
CA LEU A 69 -5.73 -15.59 11.89
C LEU A 69 -6.49 -16.80 11.32
N GLY A 70 -5.82 -17.92 11.07
CA GLY A 70 -6.46 -19.12 10.52
C GLY A 70 -7.00 -18.94 9.09
N ILE A 71 -6.32 -18.13 8.28
CA ILE A 71 -6.63 -17.91 6.87
C ILE A 71 -5.41 -18.24 6.00
N ASP A 72 -5.67 -18.59 4.73
CA ASP A 72 -4.64 -18.87 3.72
C ASP A 72 -4.81 -17.87 2.57
N PRO A 73 -3.94 -16.83 2.48
CA PRO A 73 -4.11 -15.78 1.47
C PRO A 73 -3.71 -16.26 0.08
N ILE A 74 -4.49 -15.87 -0.91
CA ILE A 74 -4.15 -15.98 -2.33
C ILE A 74 -3.20 -14.84 -2.68
N VAL A 75 -1.97 -15.14 -3.09
CA VAL A 75 -1.03 -14.12 -3.57
C VAL A 75 -1.13 -14.00 -5.09
N ILE A 76 -1.31 -12.79 -5.56
CA ILE A 76 -1.34 -12.45 -6.99
C ILE A 76 -0.15 -11.56 -7.30
N ASP A 77 0.79 -12.08 -8.11
CA ASP A 77 1.93 -11.30 -8.59
C ASP A 77 1.48 -10.30 -9.66
N ALA A 78 1.46 -9.03 -9.32
CA ALA A 78 1.07 -7.94 -10.19
C ALA A 78 2.24 -7.03 -10.59
N LYS A 79 3.50 -7.40 -10.28
CA LYS A 79 4.69 -6.58 -10.57
C LYS A 79 4.80 -6.23 -12.04
N GLU A 80 4.69 -7.23 -12.91
CA GLU A 80 4.76 -7.02 -14.36
C GLU A 80 3.59 -6.15 -14.88
N GLU A 81 2.39 -6.33 -14.34
CA GLU A 81 1.25 -5.49 -14.70
C GLU A 81 1.47 -4.04 -14.25
N PHE A 82 1.97 -3.84 -13.04
CA PHE A 82 2.26 -2.52 -12.49
C PHE A 82 3.31 -1.79 -13.35
N VAL A 83 4.44 -2.44 -13.63
CA VAL A 83 5.51 -1.80 -14.41
C VAL A 83 5.14 -1.56 -15.86
N LYS A 84 4.33 -2.43 -16.49
CA LYS A 84 3.99 -2.28 -17.91
C LYS A 84 2.82 -1.34 -18.17
N LYS A 85 1.83 -1.30 -17.29
CA LYS A 85 0.60 -0.53 -17.53
C LYS A 85 0.54 0.81 -16.80
N TRP A 86 1.20 0.94 -15.64
CA TRP A 86 1.07 2.12 -14.78
C TRP A 86 2.30 3.01 -14.83
N ILE A 87 3.49 2.46 -14.63
CA ILE A 87 4.73 3.25 -14.54
C ILE A 87 5.01 4.05 -15.82
N PRO A 88 4.89 3.51 -17.06
CA PRO A 88 5.09 4.31 -18.27
C PRO A 88 4.15 5.51 -18.36
N LYS A 89 2.90 5.35 -17.92
CA LYS A 89 1.93 6.45 -17.90
C LYS A 89 2.32 7.51 -16.86
N ALA A 90 2.81 7.08 -15.71
CA ALA A 90 3.29 8.00 -14.69
C ALA A 90 4.49 8.83 -15.20
N ILE A 91 5.43 8.19 -15.90
CA ILE A 91 6.59 8.85 -16.52
C ILE A 91 6.11 9.84 -17.60
N MET A 92 5.27 9.39 -18.55
CA MET A 92 4.76 10.24 -19.62
C MET A 92 3.94 11.44 -19.13
N ALA A 93 3.22 11.27 -18.01
CA ALA A 93 2.46 12.33 -17.38
C ALA A 93 3.29 13.22 -16.46
N ASN A 94 4.57 12.92 -16.26
CA ASN A 94 5.41 13.51 -15.22
C ASN A 94 4.69 13.52 -13.87
N SER A 95 4.28 12.32 -13.42
CA SER A 95 3.37 12.13 -12.28
C SER A 95 4.08 12.39 -10.95
N ASP A 96 4.39 13.65 -10.73
CA ASP A 96 4.93 14.21 -9.49
C ASP A 96 3.84 15.02 -8.82
N TYR A 97 3.65 14.83 -7.53
CA TYR A 97 2.74 15.62 -6.72
C TYR A 97 3.49 16.26 -5.56
N MET A 98 3.64 17.58 -5.60
CA MET A 98 4.33 18.35 -4.57
C MET A 98 5.77 17.87 -4.26
N GLY A 99 6.44 17.25 -5.23
CA GLY A 99 7.83 16.79 -5.09
C GLY A 99 8.01 15.29 -4.86
N TYR A 100 6.92 14.51 -4.76
CA TYR A 100 7.04 13.05 -4.69
C TYR A 100 6.38 12.35 -5.88
N PRO A 101 6.96 11.23 -6.35
CA PRO A 101 6.36 10.42 -7.41
C PRO A 101 5.06 9.76 -6.92
N VAL A 102 3.95 10.02 -7.59
CA VAL A 102 2.67 9.40 -7.24
C VAL A 102 2.77 7.89 -7.32
N SER A 103 2.54 7.20 -6.23
CA SER A 103 2.62 5.74 -6.11
C SER A 103 1.34 5.11 -5.59
N THR A 104 0.95 5.43 -4.37
CA THR A 104 -0.20 4.84 -3.68
C THR A 104 -1.49 4.96 -4.48
N SER A 105 -1.71 6.10 -5.15
CA SER A 105 -2.89 6.29 -6.02
C SER A 105 -2.96 5.29 -7.17
N MET A 106 -1.80 4.87 -7.72
CA MET A 106 -1.75 3.86 -8.79
C MET A 106 -1.93 2.46 -8.25
N THR A 107 -1.19 2.11 -7.19
CA THR A 107 -1.20 0.75 -6.65
C THR A 107 -2.52 0.40 -5.98
N ARG A 108 -3.18 1.32 -5.28
CA ARG A 108 -4.50 1.08 -4.69
C ARG A 108 -5.57 0.78 -5.76
N GLN A 109 -5.51 1.47 -6.90
CA GLN A 109 -6.42 1.18 -8.02
C GLN A 109 -6.14 -0.18 -8.65
N LEU A 110 -4.87 -0.52 -8.84
CA LEU A 110 -4.48 -1.84 -9.36
C LEU A 110 -4.91 -2.97 -8.41
N ILE A 111 -4.60 -2.84 -7.12
CA ILE A 111 -4.96 -3.81 -6.09
C ILE A 111 -6.48 -3.99 -6.03
N ALA A 112 -7.24 -2.89 -5.97
CA ALA A 112 -8.69 -2.95 -5.90
C ALA A 112 -9.31 -3.60 -7.14
N ASN A 113 -8.78 -3.30 -8.34
CA ASN A 113 -9.22 -3.96 -9.57
C ASN A 113 -9.00 -5.48 -9.51
N ILE A 114 -7.81 -5.91 -9.14
CA ILE A 114 -7.47 -7.33 -9.03
C ILE A 114 -8.35 -8.02 -7.99
N VAL A 115 -8.54 -7.42 -6.82
CA VAL A 115 -9.39 -7.98 -5.75
C VAL A 115 -10.84 -8.07 -6.20
N ALA A 116 -11.37 -7.04 -6.89
CA ALA A 116 -12.73 -7.04 -7.41
C ALA A 116 -12.95 -8.14 -8.43
N VAL A 117 -12.08 -8.24 -9.44
CA VAL A 117 -12.16 -9.26 -10.49
C VAL A 117 -12.05 -10.65 -9.89
N LYS A 118 -11.05 -10.87 -9.01
CA LYS A 118 -10.82 -12.17 -8.37
C LYS A 118 -11.96 -12.57 -7.43
N GLY A 119 -12.51 -11.62 -6.68
CA GLY A 119 -13.67 -11.85 -5.82
C GLY A 119 -14.87 -12.32 -6.61
N LYS A 120 -15.16 -11.71 -7.78
CA LYS A 120 -16.22 -12.16 -8.70
C LYS A 120 -15.95 -13.56 -9.23
N GLU A 121 -14.74 -13.82 -9.71
CA GLU A 121 -14.35 -15.17 -10.22
C GLU A 121 -14.55 -16.27 -9.17
N LEU A 122 -14.33 -15.94 -7.91
CA LEU A 122 -14.46 -16.86 -6.79
C LEU A 122 -15.89 -16.94 -6.22
N GLY A 123 -16.84 -16.19 -6.80
CA GLY A 123 -18.23 -16.18 -6.38
C GLY A 123 -18.44 -15.52 -5.01
N CYS A 124 -17.65 -14.51 -4.67
CA CYS A 124 -17.88 -13.71 -3.47
C CYS A 124 -19.13 -12.84 -3.64
N ASP A 125 -19.82 -12.57 -2.53
CA ASP A 125 -20.99 -11.67 -2.49
C ASP A 125 -20.64 -10.29 -1.88
N ALA A 126 -19.42 -10.14 -1.35
CA ALA A 126 -18.90 -8.87 -0.88
C ALA A 126 -17.38 -8.73 -1.08
N LEU A 127 -16.94 -7.49 -1.12
CA LEU A 127 -15.53 -7.07 -1.09
C LEU A 127 -15.28 -6.27 0.19
N MET A 128 -14.12 -6.44 0.82
CA MET A 128 -13.77 -5.72 2.03
C MET A 128 -12.37 -5.09 1.93
N GLU A 129 -12.25 -3.88 2.45
CA GLU A 129 -10.97 -3.20 2.63
C GLU A 129 -10.97 -2.43 3.96
N GLY A 130 -9.79 -2.12 4.49
CA GLY A 130 -9.60 -1.61 5.85
C GLY A 130 -9.33 -0.12 5.95
N SER A 131 -9.66 0.70 4.94
CA SER A 131 -9.36 2.13 5.04
C SER A 131 -10.21 2.84 6.08
N SER A 132 -9.58 3.80 6.77
CA SER A 132 -10.28 4.70 7.67
C SER A 132 -11.04 5.78 6.91
N GLY A 133 -12.01 6.42 7.55
CA GLY A 133 -12.73 7.56 7.01
C GLY A 133 -11.92 8.84 6.86
N LYS A 134 -10.63 8.84 7.22
CA LYS A 134 -9.75 10.01 7.24
C LYS A 134 -8.75 10.06 6.07
N GLY A 135 -8.41 8.89 5.49
CA GLY A 135 -7.44 8.78 4.41
C GLY A 135 -8.04 8.83 3.01
N ASN A 136 -7.17 8.98 2.01
CA ASN A 136 -7.55 9.00 0.60
C ASN A 136 -7.94 7.61 0.07
N ASP A 137 -7.48 6.54 0.71
CA ASP A 137 -7.66 5.16 0.24
C ASP A 137 -9.13 4.72 0.22
N GLN A 138 -9.96 5.25 1.12
CA GLN A 138 -11.40 5.06 1.11
C GLN A 138 -12.06 5.39 -0.24
N TYR A 139 -11.52 6.37 -0.99
CA TYR A 139 -12.01 6.71 -2.32
C TYR A 139 -11.33 5.90 -3.41
N ARG A 140 -10.02 5.68 -3.27
CA ARG A 140 -9.21 4.97 -4.27
C ARG A 140 -9.68 3.53 -4.45
N MET A 141 -9.94 2.81 -3.36
CA MET A 141 -10.36 1.41 -3.41
C MET A 141 -11.87 1.27 -3.62
N HIS A 142 -12.68 1.98 -2.86
CA HIS A 142 -14.13 1.90 -2.94
C HIS A 142 -14.67 2.18 -4.34
N ASN A 143 -14.19 3.25 -4.99
CA ASN A 143 -14.64 3.61 -6.33
C ASN A 143 -14.28 2.53 -7.37
N VAL A 144 -13.11 1.92 -7.24
CA VAL A 144 -12.68 0.84 -8.15
C VAL A 144 -13.50 -0.42 -7.91
N PHE A 145 -13.80 -0.77 -6.67
CA PHE A 145 -14.69 -1.88 -6.35
C PHE A 145 -16.07 -1.68 -6.98
N LYS A 146 -16.65 -0.48 -6.83
CA LYS A 146 -17.95 -0.15 -7.46
C LYS A 146 -17.90 -0.14 -8.98
N LEU A 147 -16.77 0.17 -9.59
CA LEU A 147 -16.60 0.17 -11.04
C LEU A 147 -16.51 -1.26 -11.61
N PHE A 148 -15.74 -2.14 -10.98
CA PHE A 148 -15.42 -3.47 -11.49
C PHE A 148 -16.30 -4.60 -10.95
N ALA A 149 -16.94 -4.37 -9.80
CA ALA A 149 -17.87 -5.30 -9.18
C ALA A 149 -19.08 -4.56 -8.57
N PRO A 150 -19.86 -3.83 -9.40
CA PRO A 150 -20.99 -3.03 -8.91
C PRO A 150 -22.09 -3.85 -8.22
N GLU A 151 -22.16 -5.14 -8.53
CA GLU A 151 -23.10 -6.09 -7.96
C GLU A 151 -22.74 -6.58 -6.56
N LEU A 152 -21.48 -6.42 -6.14
CA LEU A 152 -21.02 -6.87 -4.84
C LEU A 152 -21.16 -5.78 -3.77
N ASN A 153 -21.45 -6.21 -2.53
CA ASN A 153 -21.38 -5.31 -1.39
C ASN A 153 -19.93 -4.88 -1.15
N VAL A 154 -19.74 -3.62 -0.80
CA VAL A 154 -18.42 -3.10 -0.40
C VAL A 154 -18.46 -2.77 1.08
N LEU A 155 -17.61 -3.46 1.86
CA LEU A 155 -17.52 -3.34 3.30
C LEU A 155 -16.23 -2.58 3.66
N VAL A 156 -16.36 -1.54 4.45
CA VAL A 156 -15.23 -0.71 4.91
C VAL A 156 -15.35 -0.50 6.43
N PRO A 157 -15.18 -1.56 7.22
CA PRO A 157 -15.62 -1.57 8.63
C PRO A 157 -14.88 -0.56 9.50
N VAL A 158 -13.60 -0.28 9.25
CA VAL A 158 -12.86 0.72 10.04
C VAL A 158 -13.51 2.10 9.90
N ARG A 159 -13.90 2.47 8.69
CA ARG A 159 -14.67 3.69 8.42
C ARG A 159 -16.11 3.62 8.94
N ASP A 160 -16.80 2.54 8.60
CA ASP A 160 -18.25 2.42 8.81
C ASP A 160 -18.62 2.33 10.30
N PHE A 161 -17.73 1.80 11.13
CA PHE A 161 -17.84 1.82 12.59
C PHE A 161 -17.11 2.99 13.26
N ASP A 162 -16.55 3.92 12.47
CA ASP A 162 -15.78 5.08 12.97
C ASP A 162 -14.71 4.67 13.99
N LEU A 163 -13.90 3.67 13.64
CA LEU A 163 -12.83 3.18 14.50
C LEU A 163 -11.62 4.12 14.43
N THR A 164 -11.15 4.53 15.59
CA THR A 164 -9.88 5.25 15.71
C THR A 164 -8.72 4.27 15.81
N ARG A 165 -7.51 4.71 15.47
CA ARG A 165 -6.31 3.86 15.57
C ARG A 165 -6.13 3.21 16.94
N LYS A 166 -6.38 3.96 18.02
CA LYS A 166 -6.31 3.44 19.38
C LYS A 166 -7.37 2.37 19.68
N GLU A 167 -8.55 2.48 19.05
CA GLU A 167 -9.59 1.47 19.17
C GLU A 167 -9.26 0.22 18.37
N GLU A 168 -8.69 0.37 17.18
CA GLU A 168 -8.19 -0.75 16.36
C GLU A 168 -7.12 -1.55 17.14
N GLU A 169 -6.13 -0.87 17.72
CA GLU A 169 -5.09 -1.49 18.54
C GLU A 169 -5.65 -2.25 19.73
N LYS A 170 -6.63 -1.67 20.44
CA LYS A 170 -7.31 -2.34 21.54
C LYS A 170 -8.14 -3.56 21.10
N LEU A 171 -8.78 -3.49 19.94
CA LEU A 171 -9.50 -4.64 19.38
C LEU A 171 -8.51 -5.74 18.96
N CYS A 172 -7.40 -5.37 18.37
CA CYS A 172 -6.33 -6.31 18.03
C CYS A 172 -5.80 -7.04 19.28
N GLU A 173 -5.53 -6.30 20.35
CA GLU A 173 -5.11 -6.87 21.64
C GLU A 173 -6.16 -7.84 22.19
N LEU A 174 -7.44 -7.40 22.22
CA LEU A 174 -8.56 -8.21 22.70
C LEU A 174 -8.73 -9.52 21.93
N TRP A 175 -8.53 -9.48 20.62
CA TRP A 175 -8.76 -10.62 19.73
C TRP A 175 -7.49 -11.42 19.42
N GLY A 176 -6.36 -11.08 20.07
CA GLY A 176 -5.09 -11.79 19.91
C GLY A 176 -4.45 -11.58 18.54
N ILE A 177 -4.76 -10.47 17.87
CA ILE A 177 -4.13 -10.09 16.61
C ILE A 177 -2.76 -9.49 16.92
N TYR A 178 -1.71 -10.09 16.39
CA TYR A 178 -0.37 -9.57 16.56
C TYR A 178 -0.17 -8.26 15.76
N VAL A 179 0.09 -7.18 16.46
CA VAL A 179 0.42 -5.88 15.88
C VAL A 179 1.93 -5.68 15.95
N THR A 180 2.59 -5.56 14.81
CA THR A 180 4.00 -5.18 14.78
C THR A 180 4.09 -3.70 15.12
N GLU A 181 4.84 -3.35 16.17
CA GLU A 181 5.17 -1.95 16.45
C GLU A 181 5.99 -1.40 15.28
N LYS A 182 5.43 -0.45 14.56
CA LYS A 182 6.17 0.30 13.54
C LYS A 182 6.51 1.67 14.12
N VAL A 183 7.80 1.98 14.14
CA VAL A 183 8.32 3.28 14.63
C VAL A 183 7.74 4.47 13.85
N THR A 184 7.26 4.22 12.63
CA THR A 184 6.87 5.25 11.66
C THR A 184 5.39 5.23 11.26
N GLY A 185 4.52 4.52 11.99
CA GLY A 185 3.07 4.51 11.72
C GLY A 185 2.60 3.78 10.47
N GLY A 186 3.36 3.69 9.43
CA GLY A 186 3.04 2.95 8.20
C GLY A 186 4.20 2.93 7.22
N ASP A 187 4.54 1.78 6.71
CA ASP A 187 5.51 1.60 5.63
C ASP A 187 4.80 0.88 4.48
N ASP A 188 4.62 1.58 3.35
CA ASP A 188 3.96 1.06 2.17
C ASP A 188 4.97 1.02 1.02
N LYS A 189 5.44 -0.17 0.71
CA LYS A 189 6.48 -0.40 -0.31
C LYS A 189 5.86 -0.88 -1.62
N THR A 190 6.40 -0.36 -2.70
CA THR A 190 6.13 -0.79 -4.07
C THR A 190 7.42 -0.79 -4.86
N LEU A 191 7.43 -1.25 -6.11
CA LEU A 191 8.60 -1.10 -7.00
C LEU A 191 8.94 0.36 -7.31
N TRP A 192 7.98 1.26 -7.22
CA TRP A 192 8.10 2.66 -7.63
C TRP A 192 8.54 3.59 -6.50
N CYS A 193 8.03 3.36 -5.32
CA CYS A 193 8.21 4.26 -4.19
C CYS A 193 7.95 3.51 -2.88
N ARG A 194 8.66 3.90 -1.83
CA ARG A 194 8.39 3.53 -0.45
C ARG A 194 7.85 4.76 0.28
N SER A 195 6.63 4.67 0.79
CA SER A 195 6.06 5.66 1.73
C SER A 195 6.40 5.22 3.14
N ILE A 196 7.18 6.02 3.88
CA ILE A 196 7.75 5.62 5.17
C ILE A 196 6.86 6.05 6.33
N ALA A 197 6.32 7.27 6.26
CA ALA A 197 5.46 7.84 7.28
C ALA A 197 4.44 8.77 6.65
N SER A 198 3.21 8.68 7.16
CA SER A 198 2.11 9.55 6.79
C SER A 198 1.56 10.17 8.07
N GLY A 199 2.00 11.39 8.39
CA GLY A 199 1.56 12.14 9.56
C GLY A 199 1.95 11.57 10.93
N ALA A 200 2.83 10.56 10.98
CA ALA A 200 3.27 9.95 12.23
C ALA A 200 4.48 10.65 12.87
N ILE A 201 5.14 11.53 12.11
CA ILE A 201 6.31 12.28 12.56
C ILE A 201 5.93 13.75 12.64
N ASP A 202 6.14 14.36 13.80
CA ASP A 202 5.85 15.77 14.01
C ASP A 202 6.71 16.66 13.11
N LEU A 203 6.20 17.85 12.83
CA LEU A 203 6.77 18.80 11.86
C LEU A 203 8.17 19.28 12.18
N ASP A 204 8.48 19.40 13.46
CA ASP A 204 9.74 19.87 14.03
C ASP A 204 10.68 18.75 14.47
N GLN A 205 10.25 17.50 14.31
CA GLN A 205 11.05 16.34 14.67
C GLN A 205 12.11 16.05 13.60
N GLU A 206 13.36 15.89 14.02
CA GLU A 206 14.43 15.39 13.14
C GLU A 206 14.15 13.95 12.72
N LEU A 207 14.45 13.63 11.45
CA LEU A 207 14.29 12.28 10.94
C LEU A 207 15.45 11.42 11.38
N PRO A 208 15.22 10.25 12.00
CA PRO A 208 16.30 9.34 12.38
C PRO A 208 16.98 8.74 11.14
N ASP A 209 18.29 8.60 11.16
CA ASP A 209 19.10 8.08 10.05
C ASP A 209 18.68 6.68 9.60
N ASN A 210 18.24 5.83 10.53
CA ASN A 210 17.80 4.46 10.26
C ASN A 210 16.43 4.38 9.56
N LEU A 211 15.77 5.52 9.32
CA LEU A 211 14.53 5.59 8.56
C LEU A 211 14.73 5.20 7.10
N TRP A 212 15.89 5.55 6.54
CA TRP A 212 16.24 5.37 5.14
C TRP A 212 16.79 3.97 4.88
N MET A 213 16.09 3.18 4.05
CA MET A 213 16.46 1.81 3.72
C MET A 213 17.02 1.69 2.29
N TRP A 214 16.53 2.51 1.37
CA TRP A 214 16.91 2.44 -0.04
C TRP A 214 18.00 3.43 -0.39
N ALA A 215 17.97 4.62 0.20
CA ALA A 215 18.86 5.72 -0.12
C ALA A 215 19.87 5.95 1.02
N ARG A 216 21.16 5.93 0.68
CA ARG A 216 22.25 6.14 1.64
C ARG A 216 22.26 7.56 2.19
N SER A 217 22.82 7.75 3.38
CA SER A 217 23.21 9.07 3.88
C SER A 217 24.34 9.66 3.02
N LEU A 218 24.44 11.00 2.96
CA LEU A 218 25.45 11.67 2.13
C LEU A 218 26.87 11.22 2.43
N GLU A 219 27.19 10.93 3.70
CA GLU A 219 28.52 10.48 4.13
C GLU A 219 28.88 9.08 3.59
N ASN A 220 27.87 8.29 3.23
CA ASN A 220 28.01 6.91 2.73
C ASN A 220 27.81 6.81 1.19
N THR A 221 27.64 7.94 0.51
CA THR A 221 27.56 7.96 -0.95
C THR A 221 28.95 7.95 -1.60
N PRO A 222 29.11 7.42 -2.80
CA PRO A 222 30.35 7.54 -3.56
C PRO A 222 30.72 9.00 -3.82
N ASN A 223 32.03 9.33 -3.77
CA ASN A 223 32.53 10.65 -4.14
C ASN A 223 32.53 10.88 -5.66
N GLU A 224 32.62 9.81 -6.43
CA GLU A 224 32.65 9.87 -7.90
C GLU A 224 31.23 9.74 -8.46
N PRO A 225 30.88 10.53 -9.49
CA PRO A 225 29.58 10.44 -10.14
C PRO A 225 29.45 9.14 -10.94
N THR A 226 28.25 8.56 -10.94
CA THR A 226 27.88 7.49 -11.87
C THR A 226 27.06 8.08 -13.01
N ILE A 227 27.56 7.94 -14.24
CA ILE A 227 26.86 8.35 -15.46
C ILE A 227 26.06 7.15 -15.97
N ILE A 228 24.78 7.36 -16.26
CA ILE A 228 23.89 6.35 -16.83
C ILE A 228 23.20 6.91 -18.06
N ASP A 229 23.11 6.10 -19.11
CA ASP A 229 22.35 6.40 -20.32
C ASP A 229 21.04 5.60 -20.30
N ILE A 230 19.90 6.28 -20.36
CA ILE A 230 18.59 5.63 -20.40
C ILE A 230 17.96 5.87 -21.78
N THR A 231 17.66 4.78 -22.48
CA THR A 231 16.96 4.86 -23.76
C THR A 231 15.46 4.78 -23.56
N PHE A 232 14.73 5.71 -24.16
CA PHE A 232 13.26 5.74 -24.13
C PHE A 232 12.68 5.43 -25.51
N GLU A 233 11.65 4.60 -25.54
CA GLU A 233 10.81 4.37 -26.71
C GLU A 233 9.34 4.66 -26.36
N LYS A 234 8.70 5.52 -27.15
CA LYS A 234 7.30 5.93 -26.94
C LYS A 234 6.98 6.36 -25.50
N GLY A 235 7.94 7.02 -24.83
CA GLY A 235 7.80 7.53 -23.46
C GLY A 235 8.04 6.50 -22.36
N ALA A 236 8.41 5.27 -22.69
CA ALA A 236 8.80 4.26 -21.72
C ALA A 236 10.31 3.98 -21.77
N PRO A 237 11.01 3.82 -20.64
CA PRO A 237 12.42 3.42 -20.65
C PRO A 237 12.55 1.95 -21.06
N VAL A 238 13.48 1.66 -21.98
CA VAL A 238 13.66 0.32 -22.57
C VAL A 238 15.09 -0.21 -22.47
N ALA A 239 16.08 0.67 -22.21
CA ALA A 239 17.47 0.25 -22.05
C ALA A 239 18.20 1.14 -21.04
N ILE A 240 19.22 0.58 -20.41
CA ILE A 240 20.20 1.28 -19.58
C ILE A 240 21.59 0.96 -20.08
N ASN A 241 22.44 1.98 -20.27
CA ASN A 241 23.81 1.86 -20.76
C ASN A 241 23.93 1.00 -22.05
N GLY A 242 22.96 1.17 -22.97
CA GLY A 242 22.91 0.44 -24.24
C GLY A 242 22.43 -1.03 -24.13
N LYS A 243 22.13 -1.53 -22.91
CA LYS A 243 21.58 -2.87 -22.68
C LYS A 243 20.05 -2.80 -22.62
N ASN A 244 19.39 -3.47 -23.57
CA ASN A 244 17.93 -3.65 -23.53
C ASN A 244 17.58 -4.61 -22.39
N ILE A 245 16.75 -4.16 -21.47
CA ILE A 245 16.27 -4.93 -20.32
C ILE A 245 14.78 -4.68 -20.08
N GLY A 246 14.12 -5.61 -19.40
CA GLY A 246 12.72 -5.44 -19.00
C GLY A 246 12.54 -4.27 -18.03
N LEU A 247 11.39 -3.60 -18.08
CA LEU A 247 11.13 -2.42 -17.25
C LEU A 247 11.20 -2.72 -15.74
N LEU A 248 10.85 -3.92 -15.33
CA LEU A 248 11.00 -4.38 -13.93
C LEU A 248 12.47 -4.42 -13.51
N GLU A 249 13.33 -5.01 -14.33
CA GLU A 249 14.78 -5.08 -14.10
C GLU A 249 15.40 -3.68 -14.13
N LEU A 250 15.04 -2.86 -15.14
CA LEU A 250 15.50 -1.48 -15.30
C LEU A 250 15.18 -0.64 -14.05
N LEU A 251 13.96 -0.70 -13.56
CA LEU A 251 13.55 0.05 -12.38
C LEU A 251 14.30 -0.42 -11.12
N THR A 252 14.49 -1.73 -10.99
CA THR A 252 15.25 -2.31 -9.86
C THR A 252 16.69 -1.81 -9.88
N GLU A 253 17.32 -1.78 -11.07
CA GLU A 253 18.69 -1.26 -11.25
C GLU A 253 18.77 0.25 -10.93
N LEU A 254 17.81 1.04 -11.40
CA LEU A 254 17.76 2.48 -11.10
C LEU A 254 17.51 2.76 -9.61
N ASN A 255 16.68 1.97 -8.93
CA ASN A 255 16.51 2.07 -7.48
C ASN A 255 17.83 1.79 -6.75
N SER A 256 18.58 0.79 -7.19
CA SER A 256 19.90 0.45 -6.61
C SER A 256 20.92 1.56 -6.84
N ILE A 257 21.07 2.03 -8.07
CA ILE A 257 22.03 3.09 -8.43
C ILE A 257 21.66 4.40 -7.70
N GLY A 258 20.41 4.84 -7.82
CA GLY A 258 19.96 6.07 -7.19
C GLY A 258 20.07 6.02 -5.67
N GLY A 259 19.70 4.89 -5.07
CA GLY A 259 19.82 4.66 -3.62
C GLY A 259 21.28 4.72 -3.15
N MET A 260 22.20 4.13 -3.90
CA MET A 260 23.65 4.20 -3.61
C MET A 260 24.16 5.65 -3.58
N HIS A 261 23.61 6.51 -4.42
CA HIS A 261 23.94 7.93 -4.50
C HIS A 261 23.05 8.83 -3.64
N GLY A 262 22.25 8.27 -2.75
CA GLY A 262 21.40 9.04 -1.83
C GLY A 262 20.23 9.77 -2.50
N ILE A 263 19.91 9.41 -3.75
CA ILE A 263 18.81 10.02 -4.51
C ILE A 263 17.46 9.49 -4.06
N GLY A 264 16.43 10.33 -4.13
CA GLY A 264 15.05 9.93 -3.93
C GLY A 264 14.57 9.97 -2.49
N LYS A 265 15.30 10.61 -1.58
CA LYS A 265 14.79 10.99 -0.25
C LYS A 265 13.88 12.19 -0.38
N ILE A 266 12.66 12.07 0.12
CA ILE A 266 11.64 13.11 0.01
C ILE A 266 11.00 13.30 1.38
N ASP A 267 10.98 14.54 1.84
CA ASP A 267 10.34 14.99 3.08
C ASP A 267 9.50 16.21 2.72
N MET A 268 8.18 16.09 2.84
CA MET A 268 7.27 17.09 2.34
C MET A 268 5.97 17.17 3.14
N PHE A 269 5.19 18.18 2.85
CA PHE A 269 3.84 18.36 3.34
C PHE A 269 2.81 17.99 2.28
N GLU A 270 1.84 17.17 2.65
CA GLU A 270 0.68 16.87 1.82
C GLU A 270 -0.61 17.38 2.46
N GLU A 271 -1.54 17.87 1.65
CA GLU A 271 -2.92 18.11 2.03
C GLU A 271 -3.78 16.94 1.56
N GLY A 272 -4.31 16.17 2.52
CA GLY A 272 -5.27 15.11 2.24
C GLY A 272 -6.65 15.64 1.84
N ILE A 273 -7.48 14.81 1.22
CA ILE A 273 -8.83 15.17 0.73
C ILE A 273 -9.77 15.68 1.83
N MET A 274 -9.49 15.34 3.08
CA MET A 274 -10.26 15.80 4.25
C MET A 274 -9.70 17.07 4.89
N ASN A 275 -8.92 17.87 4.14
CA ASN A 275 -8.20 19.06 4.61
C ASN A 275 -7.23 18.77 5.78
N LEU A 276 -6.78 17.54 5.90
CA LEU A 276 -5.74 17.17 6.85
C LEU A 276 -4.38 17.44 6.21
N LYS A 277 -3.50 18.11 6.97
CA LYS A 277 -2.11 18.31 6.59
C LYS A 277 -1.27 17.27 7.31
N SER A 278 -0.40 16.60 6.59
CA SER A 278 0.52 15.62 7.13
C SER A 278 1.92 15.80 6.58
N ARG A 279 2.91 15.45 7.39
CA ARG A 279 4.29 15.30 6.92
C ARG A 279 4.41 13.93 6.30
N GLU A 280 4.81 13.91 5.04
CA GLU A 280 4.93 12.71 4.26
C GLU A 280 6.39 12.45 3.90
N ILE A 281 6.86 11.25 4.11
CA ILE A 281 8.25 10.86 3.90
C ILE A 281 8.32 9.68 2.97
N TYR A 282 9.12 9.81 1.91
CA TYR A 282 9.22 8.81 0.86
C TYR A 282 10.66 8.49 0.48
N GLU A 283 10.87 7.28 -0.05
CA GLU A 283 12.07 6.91 -0.80
C GLU A 283 11.66 6.45 -2.20
N ALA A 284 12.22 7.09 -3.23
CA ALA A 284 11.87 6.81 -4.61
C ALA A 284 13.04 7.02 -5.58
N PRO A 285 14.17 6.30 -5.42
CA PRO A 285 15.38 6.56 -6.20
C PRO A 285 15.18 6.45 -7.71
N GLY A 286 14.68 5.32 -8.20
CA GLY A 286 14.47 5.07 -9.63
C GLY A 286 13.39 5.97 -10.21
N ALA A 287 12.30 6.21 -9.47
CA ALA A 287 11.25 7.12 -9.90
C ALA A 287 11.76 8.56 -10.03
N THR A 288 12.58 9.01 -9.08
CA THR A 288 13.20 10.34 -9.12
C THR A 288 14.11 10.50 -10.34
N ILE A 289 14.89 9.48 -10.70
CA ILE A 289 15.73 9.50 -11.91
C ILE A 289 14.86 9.58 -13.18
N LEU A 290 13.77 8.82 -13.24
CA LEU A 290 12.94 8.73 -14.45
C LEU A 290 11.99 9.92 -14.67
N LEU A 291 11.67 10.67 -13.62
CA LEU A 291 10.81 11.86 -13.69
C LEU A 291 11.61 13.17 -13.85
N LYS A 292 12.92 13.13 -13.80
CA LYS A 292 13.80 14.29 -14.00
C LYS A 292 14.51 14.26 -15.33
#